data_f71d62ae494c5fcf3a0e7dcc9c0f2e4c
#
_entry.id   f71d62ae494c5fcf3a0e7dcc9c0f2e4c
#
_cell.length_a   1.000
_cell.length_b   1.000
_cell.length_c   1.000
_cell.angle_alpha   90.00
_cell.angle_beta   90.00
_cell.angle_gamma   90.00
#
_symmetry.space_group_name_H-M   'P 1'
#
loop_
_entity.id
_entity.type
_entity.pdbx_description
1 polymer ?
#
loop_
_entity_poly.entity_id
_entity_poly.type
_entity_poly.pdbx_seq_one_letter_code
_entity_poly.pdbx_strand_id
1 'polypeptide(L)'
;ALLIDYGLPRAHLYHPDRSTGTLQCHFRHRAHSDPLRHVGLQDITAWVDFTAVAEAADSVGLELLGFVTQAAFLIGCGMENVLAAATSERERLAQAGEARRLMMPGEMGEAFKVMALGRGYEHALRGVAWQDLRGSL
;
A
#
# COMPACT_ATOMS: atom_id res chain seq x y z
N ALA A 1 7.90 2.77 -12.79
CA ALA A 1 7.80 1.74 -11.75
C ALA A 1 6.52 1.93 -10.96
N LEU A 2 6.00 0.85 -10.40
CA LEU A 2 4.86 0.86 -9.47
C LEU A 2 5.29 0.11 -8.22
N LEU A 3 5.19 0.76 -7.07
CA LEU A 3 5.51 0.22 -5.77
C LEU A 3 4.23 0.12 -4.95
N ILE A 4 3.95 -1.06 -4.41
CA ILE A 4 2.77 -1.32 -3.59
C ILE A 4 3.25 -1.97 -2.30
N ASP A 5 3.06 -1.29 -1.18
CA ASP A 5 3.47 -1.80 0.12
C ASP A 5 2.71 -1.07 1.25
N TYR A 6 2.76 -1.63 2.46
CA TYR A 6 2.27 -0.95 3.65
C TYR A 6 3.29 0.07 4.15
N GLY A 7 2.82 1.27 4.43
CA GLY A 7 3.69 2.37 4.83
C GLY A 7 2.97 3.70 4.91
N LEU A 8 3.73 4.72 5.26
CA LEU A 8 3.25 6.08 5.50
C LEU A 8 4.24 7.12 4.96
N PRO A 9 3.76 8.36 4.75
CA PRO A 9 4.64 9.52 4.70
C PRO A 9 5.46 9.64 5.98
N ARG A 10 6.67 10.19 5.89
CA ARG A 10 7.63 10.33 7.00
C ARG A 10 7.02 10.99 8.24
N ALA A 11 6.26 12.07 8.06
CA ALA A 11 5.63 12.80 9.18
C ALA A 11 4.67 11.92 10.00
N HIS A 12 3.96 11.00 9.34
CA HIS A 12 3.06 10.06 9.99
C HIS A 12 3.80 8.82 10.51
N LEU A 13 4.84 8.38 9.82
CA LEU A 13 5.62 7.20 10.23
C LEU A 13 6.36 7.45 11.54
N TYR A 14 6.96 8.63 11.70
CA TYR A 14 7.72 9.03 12.87
C TYR A 14 6.93 9.95 13.83
N HIS A 15 5.60 9.86 13.79
CA HIS A 15 4.76 10.63 14.70
C HIS A 15 5.08 10.26 16.17
N PRO A 16 5.13 11.23 17.11
CA PRO A 16 5.47 10.97 18.53
C PRO A 16 4.65 9.85 19.18
N ASP A 17 3.39 9.68 18.80
CA ASP A 17 2.52 8.63 19.32
C ASP A 17 2.94 7.21 18.90
N ARG A 18 3.89 7.07 17.95
CA ARG A 18 4.47 5.80 17.50
C ARG A 18 5.79 5.47 18.17
N SER A 19 5.86 5.64 19.48
CA SER A 19 7.11 5.50 20.28
C SER A 19 7.78 4.12 20.14
N THR A 20 7.03 3.06 19.76
CA THR A 20 7.55 1.68 19.58
C THR A 20 7.99 1.39 18.14
N GLY A 21 7.83 2.35 17.22
CA GLY A 21 8.08 2.14 15.80
C GLY A 21 7.06 1.21 15.11
N THR A 22 7.45 0.66 13.97
CA THR A 22 6.56 -0.18 13.13
C THR A 22 7.10 -1.59 12.89
N LEU A 23 8.21 -1.97 13.54
CA LEU A 23 8.77 -3.32 13.44
C LEU A 23 7.80 -4.32 14.02
N GLN A 24 7.46 -5.33 13.24
CA GLN A 24 6.55 -6.41 13.63
C GLN A 24 7.07 -7.75 13.12
N CYS A 25 6.96 -8.77 13.95
CA CYS A 25 7.35 -10.13 13.63
C CYS A 25 6.10 -11.01 13.49
N HIS A 26 6.12 -11.92 12.54
CA HIS A 26 5.02 -12.84 12.28
C HIS A 26 5.52 -14.29 12.29
N PHE A 27 4.94 -15.10 13.18
CA PHE A 27 5.21 -16.54 13.26
C PHE A 27 3.90 -17.30 13.38
N ARG A 28 3.62 -18.20 12.43
CA ARG A 28 2.39 -19.03 12.40
C ARG A 28 1.12 -18.20 12.57
N HIS A 29 0.99 -17.11 11.81
CA HIS A 29 -0.14 -16.15 11.83
C HIS A 29 -0.32 -15.40 13.17
N ARG A 30 0.68 -15.37 14.03
CA ARG A 30 0.68 -14.57 15.25
C ARG A 30 1.73 -13.48 15.16
N ALA A 31 1.29 -12.24 15.39
CA ALA A 31 2.17 -11.08 15.45
C ALA A 31 2.80 -10.92 16.85
N HIS A 32 4.04 -10.46 16.90
CA HIS A 32 4.75 -10.06 18.12
C HIS A 32 5.87 -9.06 17.78
N SER A 33 6.45 -8.40 18.78
CA SER A 33 7.43 -7.32 18.61
C SER A 33 8.88 -7.75 18.90
N ASP A 34 9.14 -9.00 19.22
CA ASP A 34 10.50 -9.47 19.57
C ASP A 34 11.18 -10.15 18.37
N PRO A 35 12.14 -9.46 17.69
CA PRO A 35 12.82 -10.01 16.51
C PRO A 35 13.77 -11.14 16.85
N LEU A 36 14.15 -11.33 18.11
CA LEU A 36 15.05 -12.38 18.55
C LEU A 36 14.33 -13.66 18.98
N ARG A 37 13.00 -13.63 19.00
CA ARG A 37 12.17 -14.75 19.34
C ARG A 37 11.99 -15.72 18.21
N HIS A 38 12.19 -16.69 17.81
CA HIS A 38 12.04 -17.52 16.61
C HIS A 38 12.97 -17.15 15.46
N VAL A 39 14.24 -16.83 15.78
CA VAL A 39 15.25 -16.44 14.81
C VAL A 39 15.34 -17.45 13.65
N GLY A 40 15.27 -16.95 12.42
CA GLY A 40 15.30 -17.76 11.20
C GLY A 40 13.99 -18.46 10.84
N LEU A 41 12.91 -18.32 11.66
CA LEU A 41 11.63 -19.00 11.47
C LEU A 41 10.45 -18.05 11.34
N GLN A 42 10.67 -16.75 11.45
CA GLN A 42 9.63 -15.72 11.46
C GLN A 42 9.87 -14.69 10.36
N ASP A 43 8.81 -14.04 9.90
CA ASP A 43 8.91 -12.82 9.11
C ASP A 43 9.15 -11.64 10.04
N ILE A 44 10.08 -10.76 9.65
CA ILE A 44 10.33 -9.48 10.32
C ILE A 44 10.01 -8.39 9.33
N THR A 45 9.05 -7.55 9.64
CA THR A 45 8.53 -6.50 8.78
C THR A 45 8.59 -5.14 9.44
N ALA A 46 8.69 -4.08 8.64
CA ALA A 46 8.51 -2.69 9.08
C ALA A 46 7.81 -1.91 7.98
N TRP A 47 7.14 -0.84 8.35
CA TRP A 47 6.44 0.01 7.40
C TRP A 47 7.42 0.83 6.56
N VAL A 48 7.08 1.02 5.29
CA VAL A 48 7.89 1.80 4.34
C VAL A 48 7.74 3.29 4.62
N ASP A 49 8.87 4.02 4.66
CA ASP A 49 8.93 5.47 4.58
C ASP A 49 8.82 5.89 3.11
N PHE A 50 7.59 6.18 2.66
CA PHE A 50 7.35 6.58 1.28
C PHE A 50 7.94 7.94 0.92
N THR A 51 8.17 8.83 1.89
CA THR A 51 8.90 10.07 1.66
C THR A 51 10.36 9.78 1.29
N ALA A 52 11.02 8.85 1.99
CA ALA A 52 12.39 8.46 1.66
C ALA A 52 12.47 7.80 0.27
N VAL A 53 11.46 7.03 -0.12
CA VAL A 53 11.39 6.43 -1.47
C VAL A 53 11.23 7.52 -2.53
N ALA A 54 10.38 8.52 -2.31
CA ALA A 54 10.18 9.63 -3.23
C ALA A 54 11.46 10.47 -3.39
N GLU A 55 12.14 10.80 -2.28
CA GLU A 55 13.42 11.51 -2.27
C GLU A 55 14.51 10.75 -3.04
N ALA A 56 14.60 9.44 -2.81
CA ALA A 56 15.54 8.59 -3.53
C ALA A 56 15.24 8.53 -5.04
N ALA A 57 13.97 8.48 -5.41
CA ALA A 57 13.54 8.49 -6.80
C ALA A 57 13.90 9.80 -7.49
N ASP A 58 13.63 10.94 -6.84
CA ASP A 58 13.97 12.28 -7.34
C ASP A 58 15.49 12.44 -7.55
N SER A 59 16.30 11.96 -6.61
CA SER A 59 17.77 12.02 -6.68
C SER A 59 18.38 11.36 -7.93
N VAL A 60 17.66 10.42 -8.56
CA VAL A 60 18.06 9.74 -9.79
C VAL A 60 17.24 10.16 -11.00
N GLY A 61 16.46 11.24 -10.89
CA GLY A 61 15.68 11.84 -11.98
C GLY A 61 14.43 11.04 -12.35
N LEU A 62 13.83 10.33 -11.40
CA LEU A 62 12.49 9.77 -11.52
C LEU A 62 11.46 10.78 -11.00
N GLU A 63 10.36 10.90 -11.71
CA GLU A 63 9.24 11.75 -11.36
C GLU A 63 8.21 10.98 -10.54
N LEU A 64 7.66 11.59 -9.50
CA LEU A 64 6.54 11.05 -8.74
C LEU A 64 5.23 11.29 -9.50
N LEU A 65 4.75 10.27 -10.21
CA LEU A 65 3.55 10.31 -11.03
C LEU A 65 2.26 10.18 -10.23
N GLY A 66 2.31 9.57 -9.05
CA GLY A 66 1.16 9.43 -8.16
C GLY A 66 1.52 8.75 -6.84
N PHE A 67 0.77 9.11 -5.80
CA PHE A 67 0.81 8.45 -4.50
C PHE A 67 -0.61 8.40 -3.94
N VAL A 68 -1.12 7.20 -3.72
CA VAL A 68 -2.53 6.97 -3.37
C VAL A 68 -2.65 5.78 -2.39
N THR A 69 -3.81 5.62 -1.78
CA THR A 69 -4.14 4.38 -1.06
C THR A 69 -4.40 3.23 -2.05
N GLN A 70 -4.21 1.99 -1.59
CA GLN A 70 -4.54 0.82 -2.40
C GLN A 70 -6.01 0.81 -2.81
N ALA A 71 -6.92 1.20 -1.92
CA ALA A 71 -8.34 1.29 -2.23
C ALA A 71 -8.60 2.24 -3.41
N ALA A 72 -8.05 3.46 -3.36
CA ALA A 72 -8.21 4.43 -4.44
C ALA A 72 -7.59 3.94 -5.77
N PHE A 73 -6.43 3.28 -5.70
CA PHE A 73 -5.78 2.68 -6.86
C PHE A 73 -6.66 1.62 -7.52
N LEU A 74 -7.23 0.71 -6.75
CA LEU A 74 -8.08 -0.36 -7.27
C LEU A 74 -9.38 0.18 -7.87
N ILE A 75 -9.98 1.21 -7.26
CA ILE A 75 -11.12 1.92 -7.83
C ILE A 75 -10.73 2.52 -9.19
N GLY A 76 -9.62 3.26 -9.25
CA GLY A 76 -9.13 3.88 -10.48
C GLY A 76 -8.80 2.85 -11.57
N CYS A 77 -8.39 1.65 -11.21
CA CYS A 77 -8.16 0.54 -12.13
C CYS A 77 -9.45 -0.15 -12.60
N GLY A 78 -10.61 0.17 -12.03
CA GLY A 78 -11.90 -0.39 -12.43
C GLY A 78 -12.26 -1.69 -11.70
N MET A 79 -12.00 -1.77 -10.39
CA MET A 79 -12.38 -2.92 -9.55
C MET A 79 -13.88 -3.25 -9.68
N GLU A 80 -14.72 -2.24 -9.85
CA GLU A 80 -16.16 -2.42 -10.07
C GLU A 80 -16.47 -3.29 -11.29
N ASN A 81 -15.69 -3.19 -12.35
CA ASN A 81 -15.89 -4.01 -13.55
C ASN A 81 -15.52 -5.47 -13.29
N VAL A 82 -14.49 -5.70 -12.48
CA VAL A 82 -14.09 -7.06 -12.07
C VAL A 82 -15.20 -7.69 -11.22
N LEU A 83 -15.76 -6.96 -10.27
CA LEU A 83 -16.86 -7.44 -9.43
C LEU A 83 -18.15 -7.67 -10.22
N ALA A 84 -18.43 -6.82 -11.21
CA ALA A 84 -19.60 -6.95 -12.08
C ALA A 84 -19.49 -8.15 -13.06
N ALA A 85 -18.30 -8.62 -13.35
CA ALA A 85 -18.06 -9.73 -14.29
C ALA A 85 -18.34 -11.13 -13.70
N ALA A 86 -18.64 -11.23 -12.40
CA ALA A 86 -18.95 -12.51 -11.75
C ALA A 86 -20.22 -13.15 -12.34
N THR A 87 -20.10 -14.40 -12.78
CA THR A 87 -21.15 -15.12 -13.50
C THR A 87 -22.04 -15.97 -12.59
N SER A 88 -21.59 -16.26 -11.37
CA SER A 88 -22.32 -17.06 -10.38
C SER A 88 -22.39 -16.35 -9.02
N GLU A 89 -23.35 -16.73 -8.19
CA GLU A 89 -23.50 -16.24 -6.83
C GLU A 89 -22.26 -16.59 -5.97
N ARG A 90 -21.72 -17.78 -6.15
CA ARG A 90 -20.50 -18.22 -5.46
C ARG A 90 -19.30 -17.34 -5.81
N GLU A 91 -19.12 -17.00 -7.07
CA GLU A 91 -18.06 -16.06 -7.50
C GLU A 91 -18.27 -14.68 -6.93
N ARG A 92 -19.51 -14.16 -6.96
CA ARG A 92 -19.83 -12.85 -6.37
C ARG A 92 -19.47 -12.77 -4.89
N LEU A 93 -19.83 -13.78 -4.11
CA LEU A 93 -19.51 -13.85 -2.68
C LEU A 93 -18.02 -13.94 -2.44
N ALA A 94 -17.29 -14.75 -3.20
CA ALA A 94 -15.84 -14.89 -3.08
C ALA A 94 -15.14 -13.56 -3.43
N GLN A 95 -15.46 -12.96 -4.58
CA GLN A 95 -14.88 -11.69 -5.01
C GLN A 95 -15.22 -10.54 -4.06
N ALA A 96 -16.43 -10.48 -3.52
CA ALA A 96 -16.80 -9.48 -2.52
C ALA A 96 -15.97 -9.62 -1.23
N GLY A 97 -15.68 -10.84 -0.80
CA GLY A 97 -14.81 -11.10 0.34
C GLY A 97 -13.37 -10.66 0.12
N GLU A 98 -12.83 -10.93 -1.07
CA GLU A 98 -11.49 -10.49 -1.47
C GLU A 98 -11.41 -8.98 -1.63
N ALA A 99 -12.37 -8.36 -2.32
CA ALA A 99 -12.45 -6.91 -2.49
C ALA A 99 -12.52 -6.19 -1.13
N ARG A 100 -13.30 -6.73 -0.18
CA ARG A 100 -13.35 -6.20 1.17
C ARG A 100 -11.97 -6.15 1.82
N ARG A 101 -11.20 -7.25 1.79
CA ARG A 101 -9.85 -7.30 2.36
C ARG A 101 -8.90 -6.29 1.70
N LEU A 102 -8.99 -6.16 0.37
CA LEU A 102 -8.10 -5.30 -0.40
C LEU A 102 -8.44 -3.81 -0.28
N MET A 103 -9.70 -3.44 0.00
CA MET A 103 -10.18 -2.06 -0.14
C MET A 103 -10.68 -1.42 1.15
N MET A 104 -11.11 -2.21 2.17
CA MET A 104 -11.72 -1.60 3.35
C MET A 104 -10.69 -0.92 4.27
N PRO A 105 -11.10 0.22 4.90
CA PRO A 105 -10.36 0.80 6.01
C PRO A 105 -10.19 -0.22 7.16
N GLY A 106 -9.00 -0.24 7.78
CA GLY A 106 -8.70 -1.22 8.84
C GLY A 106 -8.22 -2.59 8.33
N GLU A 107 -8.37 -2.85 7.04
CA GLU A 107 -7.77 -3.96 6.31
C GLU A 107 -6.59 -3.44 5.45
N MET A 108 -6.41 -3.93 4.24
CA MET A 108 -5.30 -3.50 3.36
C MET A 108 -5.55 -2.16 2.65
N GLY A 109 -6.81 -1.71 2.54
CA GLY A 109 -7.20 -0.60 1.68
C GLY A 109 -6.51 0.72 1.98
N GLU A 110 -6.31 1.04 3.25
CA GLU A 110 -5.62 2.25 3.71
C GLU A 110 -4.18 1.99 4.17
N ALA A 111 -3.88 0.81 4.71
CA ALA A 111 -2.55 0.47 5.18
C ALA A 111 -1.55 0.43 4.02
N PHE A 112 -1.96 -0.17 2.91
CA PHE A 112 -1.15 -0.22 1.69
C PHE A 112 -1.27 1.07 0.90
N LYS A 113 -0.13 1.51 0.39
CA LYS A 113 0.00 2.65 -0.51
C LYS A 113 0.51 2.19 -1.86
N VAL A 114 0.13 2.94 -2.88
CA VAL A 114 0.62 2.75 -4.24
C VAL A 114 1.34 4.02 -4.66
N MET A 115 2.63 3.86 -4.97
CA MET A 115 3.48 4.93 -5.49
C MET A 115 3.85 4.62 -6.93
N ALA A 116 3.57 5.54 -7.84
CA ALA A 116 3.93 5.46 -9.24
C ALA A 116 5.09 6.41 -9.54
N LEU A 117 6.17 5.86 -10.09
CA LEU A 117 7.37 6.58 -10.47
C LEU A 117 7.65 6.40 -11.96
N GLY A 118 8.07 7.44 -12.64
CA GLY A 118 8.37 7.40 -14.06
C GLY A 118 9.47 8.37 -14.47
N ARG A 119 9.89 8.27 -15.74
CA ARG A 119 10.79 9.23 -16.39
C ARG A 119 10.24 9.52 -17.77
N GLY A 120 9.92 10.80 -18.04
CA GLY A 120 9.36 11.23 -19.31
C GLY A 120 8.04 10.52 -19.66
N TYR A 121 7.22 10.22 -18.67
CA TYR A 121 5.94 9.53 -18.83
C TYR A 121 4.81 10.57 -18.88
N GLU A 122 4.27 10.83 -20.07
CA GLU A 122 3.29 11.89 -20.32
C GLU A 122 1.82 11.43 -20.25
N HIS A 123 1.58 10.13 -20.06
CA HIS A 123 0.21 9.61 -20.05
C HIS A 123 -0.42 9.60 -18.66
N ALA A 124 -1.73 9.83 -18.60
CA ALA A 124 -2.48 9.73 -17.37
C ALA A 124 -2.54 8.27 -16.86
N LEU A 125 -2.19 8.06 -15.60
CA LEU A 125 -2.32 6.76 -14.94
C LEU A 125 -3.69 6.66 -14.26
N ARG A 126 -4.54 5.78 -14.78
CA ARG A 126 -5.92 5.60 -14.27
C ARG A 126 -5.96 5.29 -12.77
N GLY A 127 -5.07 4.41 -12.31
CA GLY A 127 -5.05 3.97 -10.91
C GLY A 127 -4.75 5.08 -9.90
N VAL A 128 -4.13 6.21 -10.32
CA VAL A 128 -3.80 7.33 -9.41
C VAL A 128 -4.67 8.57 -9.67
N ALA A 129 -5.71 8.46 -10.49
CA ALA A 129 -6.54 9.61 -10.88
C ALA A 129 -7.59 9.98 -9.82
N TRP A 130 -7.97 9.06 -8.92
CA TRP A 130 -9.05 9.24 -7.96
C TRP A 130 -8.64 9.88 -6.64
N GLN A 131 -7.36 9.91 -6.35
CA GLN A 131 -6.80 10.45 -5.12
C GLN A 131 -5.42 11.02 -5.40
N ASP A 132 -5.01 12.02 -4.65
CA ASP A 132 -3.65 12.55 -4.69
C ASP A 132 -3.14 12.81 -3.27
N LEU A 133 -2.22 11.96 -2.81
CA LEU A 133 -1.56 12.07 -1.52
C LEU A 133 -0.11 12.58 -1.64
N ARG A 134 0.34 13.00 -2.82
CA ARG A 134 1.72 13.47 -3.05
C ARG A 134 2.10 14.63 -2.14
N GLY A 135 1.16 15.50 -1.84
CA GLY A 135 1.37 16.63 -0.92
C GLY A 135 1.62 16.25 0.54
N SER A 136 1.53 14.96 0.89
CA SER A 136 1.82 14.46 2.24
C SER A 136 3.24 13.87 2.40
N LEU A 137 3.98 13.75 1.30
CA LEU A 137 5.33 13.17 1.29
C LEU A 137 6.43 14.16 1.70
#